data_edd0d35a01b176ebbfa1b7e16380eb03
#
_entry.id   edd0d35a01b176ebbfa1b7e16380eb03
#
_cell.length_a   1.000
_cell.length_b   1.000
_cell.length_c   1.000
_cell.angle_alpha   90.00
_cell.angle_beta   90.00
_cell.angle_gamma   90.00
#
_symmetry.space_group_name_H-M   'P 1'
#
loop_
_entity.id
_entity.type
_entity.pdbx_description
1 polymer ?
#
loop_
_entity_poly.entity_id
_entity_poly.type
_entity_poly.pdbx_seq_one_letter_code
_entity_poly.pdbx_strand_id
1 'polypeptide(L)'
;MSLVLQGQVGRGEFSREVDVTVQHGEILAIVGANGSGKSTVLQTVAGIAALKSGRLSFDNVVWDEPITKIFTPAQDRHCGVVFQDLRPFPHLSLVANVAYGLRASGLSKKEAHARAAEELTLVGLDELADRKPGQVSGGERQRVALARALVPRPPVLLLDEPFASVDVLSRQGLRDLLPSLVQGYQGSVVLVSHDPEDVQALATNILTFG
;
A
#
# COMPACT_ATOMS: atom_id res chain seq x y z
N MET A 1 -10.90 -15.66 1.63
CA MET A 1 -10.73 -14.32 2.22
C MET A 1 -10.66 -13.30 1.09
N SER A 2 -11.34 -12.15 1.23
CA SER A 2 -11.41 -11.15 0.15
C SER A 2 -11.67 -9.74 0.69
N LEU A 3 -11.15 -8.75 -0.01
CA LEU A 3 -11.54 -7.34 0.11
C LEU A 3 -12.69 -7.09 -0.86
N VAL A 4 -13.83 -6.60 -0.38
CA VAL A 4 -15.01 -6.28 -1.20
C VAL A 4 -15.39 -4.83 -0.97
N LEU A 5 -15.46 -4.05 -2.05
CA LEU A 5 -15.92 -2.67 -2.06
C LEU A 5 -17.05 -2.52 -3.08
N GLN A 6 -18.25 -2.23 -2.61
CA GLN A 6 -19.45 -2.01 -3.43
C GLN A 6 -20.14 -0.73 -2.96
N GLY A 7 -20.01 0.36 -3.72
CA GLY A 7 -20.61 1.63 -3.36
C GLY A 7 -19.90 2.84 -3.95
N GLN A 8 -20.18 4.01 -3.37
CA GLN A 8 -19.62 5.26 -3.83
C GLN A 8 -18.46 5.74 -2.94
N VAL A 9 -17.28 5.88 -3.55
CA VAL A 9 -16.16 6.61 -2.98
C VAL A 9 -16.22 8.08 -3.40
N GLY A 10 -15.72 8.98 -2.59
CA GLY A 10 -15.69 10.38 -3.00
C GLY A 10 -15.17 11.35 -1.97
N ARG A 11 -14.94 12.61 -2.42
CA ARG A 11 -14.50 13.71 -1.57
C ARG A 11 -15.13 15.01 -2.06
N GLY A 12 -15.75 15.77 -1.15
CA GLY A 12 -16.53 16.97 -1.53
C GLY A 12 -17.64 16.61 -2.52
N GLU A 13 -17.71 17.28 -3.66
CA GLU A 13 -18.69 17.02 -4.72
C GLU A 13 -18.33 15.83 -5.60
N PHE A 14 -17.05 15.44 -5.63
CA PHE A 14 -16.61 14.29 -6.41
C PHE A 14 -17.17 12.99 -5.81
N SER A 15 -17.74 12.14 -6.66
CA SER A 15 -18.10 10.76 -6.31
C SER A 15 -17.91 9.82 -7.49
N ARG A 16 -17.59 8.57 -7.18
CA ARG A 16 -17.46 7.49 -8.16
C ARG A 16 -18.00 6.19 -7.60
N GLU A 17 -18.79 5.52 -8.42
CA GLU A 17 -19.25 4.15 -8.16
C GLU A 17 -18.07 3.17 -8.32
N VAL A 18 -17.95 2.24 -7.39
CA VAL A 18 -16.94 1.19 -7.41
C VAL A 18 -17.59 -0.12 -7.00
N ASP A 19 -17.38 -1.16 -7.81
CA ASP A 19 -17.76 -2.53 -7.49
C ASP A 19 -16.58 -3.44 -7.80
N VAL A 20 -15.87 -3.87 -6.75
CA VAL A 20 -14.67 -4.70 -6.87
C VAL A 20 -14.58 -5.72 -5.75
N THR A 21 -14.05 -6.88 -6.11
CA THR A 21 -13.64 -7.92 -5.17
C THR A 21 -12.19 -8.29 -5.47
N VAL A 22 -11.33 -8.28 -4.44
CA VAL A 22 -9.93 -8.68 -4.54
C VAL A 22 -9.71 -9.86 -3.62
N GLN A 23 -9.40 -11.03 -4.20
CA GLN A 23 -9.12 -12.23 -3.42
C GLN A 23 -7.75 -12.18 -2.77
N HIS A 24 -7.50 -13.05 -1.79
CA HIS A 24 -6.15 -13.25 -1.26
C HIS A 24 -5.19 -13.70 -2.37
N GLY A 25 -4.01 -13.11 -2.38
CA GLY A 25 -3.00 -13.36 -3.41
C GLY A 25 -3.25 -12.68 -4.75
N GLU A 26 -4.38 -11.96 -4.90
CA GLU A 26 -4.65 -11.17 -6.10
C GLU A 26 -4.09 -9.75 -6.01
N ILE A 27 -3.70 -9.21 -7.16
CA ILE A 27 -3.29 -7.83 -7.35
C ILE A 27 -4.27 -7.16 -8.29
N LEU A 28 -5.14 -6.30 -7.74
CA LEU A 28 -6.03 -5.45 -8.51
C LEU A 28 -5.30 -4.16 -8.90
N ALA A 29 -5.10 -3.91 -10.19
CA ALA A 29 -4.66 -2.61 -10.67
C ALA A 29 -5.86 -1.69 -10.98
N ILE A 30 -5.84 -0.48 -10.45
CA ILE A 30 -6.79 0.58 -10.78
C ILE A 30 -6.09 1.56 -11.72
N VAL A 31 -6.57 1.66 -12.95
CA VAL A 31 -6.03 2.52 -14.00
C VAL A 31 -7.02 3.59 -14.41
N GLY A 32 -6.54 4.69 -14.98
CA GLY A 32 -7.39 5.78 -15.46
C GLY A 32 -6.69 7.13 -15.43
N ALA A 33 -7.35 8.16 -15.96
CA ALA A 33 -6.81 9.52 -16.03
C ALA A 33 -6.50 10.11 -14.63
N ASN A 34 -5.64 11.14 -14.61
CA ASN A 34 -5.41 11.89 -13.36
C ASN A 34 -6.72 12.55 -12.89
N GLY A 35 -6.97 12.51 -11.58
CA GLY A 35 -8.22 13.03 -11.01
C GLY A 35 -9.43 12.09 -11.13
N SER A 36 -9.31 10.90 -11.74
CA SER A 36 -10.44 9.96 -11.90
C SER A 36 -10.91 9.30 -10.59
N GLY A 37 -10.21 9.53 -9.47
CA GLY A 37 -10.59 9.00 -8.15
C GLY A 37 -9.83 7.77 -7.68
N LYS A 38 -8.78 7.32 -8.40
CA LYS A 38 -7.97 6.14 -8.03
C LYS A 38 -7.44 6.19 -6.60
N SER A 39 -6.74 7.28 -6.25
CA SER A 39 -6.22 7.48 -4.88
C SER A 39 -7.33 7.62 -3.84
N THR A 40 -8.53 8.08 -4.23
CA THR A 40 -9.70 8.13 -3.34
C THR A 40 -10.16 6.73 -2.95
N VAL A 41 -10.13 5.76 -3.88
CA VAL A 41 -10.40 4.35 -3.57
C VAL A 41 -9.40 3.83 -2.54
N LEU A 42 -8.09 4.04 -2.78
CA LEU A 42 -7.06 3.61 -1.82
C LEU A 42 -7.25 4.25 -0.45
N GLN A 43 -7.54 5.58 -0.40
CA GLN A 43 -7.80 6.28 0.87
C GLN A 43 -9.04 5.74 1.58
N THR A 44 -10.08 5.36 0.83
CA THR A 44 -11.29 4.75 1.40
C THR A 44 -10.99 3.37 1.96
N VAL A 45 -10.26 2.52 1.23
CA VAL A 45 -9.86 1.19 1.72
C VAL A 45 -8.93 1.32 2.94
N ALA A 46 -8.02 2.29 2.95
CA ALA A 46 -7.12 2.56 4.06
C ALA A 46 -7.82 3.11 5.33
N GLY A 47 -9.10 3.52 5.26
CA GLY A 47 -9.81 4.15 6.39
C GLY A 47 -9.42 5.60 6.64
N ILE A 48 -8.86 6.29 5.63
CA ILE A 48 -8.51 7.72 5.65
C ILE A 48 -9.71 8.55 5.19
N ALA A 49 -10.51 8.01 4.27
CA ALA A 49 -11.76 8.59 3.81
C ALA A 49 -12.91 7.59 4.05
N ALA A 50 -14.10 8.11 4.35
CA ALA A 50 -15.29 7.26 4.47
C ALA A 50 -15.98 7.07 3.11
N LEU A 51 -16.72 5.97 2.95
CA LEU A 51 -17.65 5.78 1.85
C LEU A 51 -18.74 6.87 1.89
N LYS A 52 -19.21 7.28 0.70
CA LYS A 52 -20.43 8.08 0.58
C LYS A 52 -21.68 7.22 0.72
N SER A 53 -21.65 6.02 0.15
CA SER A 53 -22.72 5.02 0.25
C SER A 53 -22.18 3.63 -0.10
N GLY A 54 -22.92 2.59 0.27
CA GLY A 54 -22.56 1.20 -0.01
C GLY A 54 -21.83 0.55 1.13
N ARG A 55 -20.95 -0.42 0.82
CA ARG A 55 -20.28 -1.26 1.82
C ARG A 55 -18.84 -1.60 1.41
N LEU A 56 -17.95 -1.47 2.37
CA LEU A 56 -16.58 -1.98 2.30
C LEU A 56 -16.40 -3.05 3.39
N SER A 57 -15.92 -4.22 3.02
CA SER A 57 -15.64 -5.29 3.96
C SER A 57 -14.36 -6.05 3.61
N PHE A 58 -13.73 -6.65 4.62
CA PHE A 58 -12.62 -7.57 4.48
C PHE A 58 -12.95 -8.84 5.28
N ASP A 59 -12.88 -10.01 4.63
CA ASP A 59 -13.21 -11.33 5.21
C ASP A 59 -14.55 -11.36 5.96
N ASN A 60 -15.59 -10.79 5.36
CA ASN A 60 -16.93 -10.61 5.92
C ASN A 60 -17.02 -9.63 7.11
N VAL A 61 -15.93 -9.04 7.56
CA VAL A 61 -15.95 -7.96 8.56
C VAL A 61 -16.20 -6.64 7.84
N VAL A 62 -17.27 -5.95 8.22
CA VAL A 62 -17.61 -4.63 7.65
C VAL A 62 -16.64 -3.58 8.19
N TRP A 63 -15.93 -2.90 7.29
CA TRP A 63 -15.03 -1.80 7.64
C TRP A 63 -15.70 -0.43 7.49
N ASP A 64 -16.60 -0.31 6.54
CA ASP A 64 -17.32 0.96 6.30
C ASP A 64 -18.68 0.69 5.67
N GLU A 65 -19.74 1.20 6.28
CA GLU A 65 -21.11 1.11 5.79
C GLU A 65 -21.92 2.29 6.37
N PRO A 66 -22.06 3.40 5.63
CA PRO A 66 -22.70 4.62 6.13
C PRO A 66 -24.13 4.44 6.65
N ILE A 67 -24.91 3.56 6.03
CA ILE A 67 -26.31 3.32 6.44
C ILE A 67 -26.43 2.70 7.84
N THR A 68 -25.45 1.89 8.24
CA THR A 68 -25.37 1.30 9.59
C THR A 68 -24.46 2.09 10.53
N LYS A 69 -23.86 3.19 10.04
CA LYS A 69 -22.89 4.06 10.76
C LYS A 69 -21.64 3.30 11.23
N ILE A 70 -21.26 2.26 10.52
CA ILE A 70 -20.00 1.54 10.78
C ILE A 70 -18.88 2.26 10.04
N PHE A 71 -17.80 2.61 10.75
CA PHE A 71 -16.56 3.11 10.18
C PHE A 71 -15.39 2.63 11.03
N THR A 72 -14.58 1.72 10.48
CA THR A 72 -13.32 1.27 11.08
C THR A 72 -12.21 2.24 10.67
N PRO A 73 -11.56 2.94 11.60
CA PRO A 73 -10.50 3.88 11.28
C PRO A 73 -9.22 3.17 10.81
N ALA A 74 -8.31 3.91 10.17
CA ALA A 74 -7.13 3.37 9.51
C ALA A 74 -6.23 2.49 10.40
N GLN A 75 -6.05 2.87 11.67
CA GLN A 75 -5.23 2.12 12.62
C GLN A 75 -5.78 0.71 12.92
N ASP A 76 -7.09 0.50 12.78
CA ASP A 76 -7.76 -0.76 13.10
C ASP A 76 -7.97 -1.65 11.87
N ARG A 77 -7.70 -1.14 10.65
CA ARG A 77 -7.74 -1.93 9.39
C ARG A 77 -6.44 -2.68 9.12
N HIS A 78 -5.37 -2.29 9.77
CA HIS A 78 -4.04 -2.91 9.63
C HIS A 78 -3.54 -2.98 8.17
N CYS A 79 -3.91 -2.01 7.32
CA CYS A 79 -3.44 -1.96 5.94
C CYS A 79 -1.98 -1.51 5.87
N GLY A 80 -1.20 -2.14 4.99
CA GLY A 80 0.09 -1.61 4.52
C GLY A 80 -0.16 -0.59 3.43
N VAL A 81 0.40 0.62 3.53
CA VAL A 81 0.18 1.68 2.53
C VAL A 81 1.49 2.27 2.08
N VAL A 82 1.70 2.29 0.76
CA VAL A 82 2.75 3.08 0.10
C VAL A 82 2.07 4.24 -0.60
N PHE A 83 2.30 5.46 -0.10
CA PHE A 83 1.81 6.69 -0.70
C PHE A 83 2.75 7.17 -1.81
N GLN A 84 2.25 7.90 -2.77
CA GLN A 84 3.03 8.51 -3.85
C GLN A 84 4.19 9.38 -3.33
N ASP A 85 4.03 10.10 -2.22
CA ASP A 85 5.04 10.94 -1.58
C ASP A 85 5.90 10.19 -0.54
N LEU A 86 5.79 8.86 -0.45
CA LEU A 86 6.51 7.91 0.43
C LEU A 86 6.44 8.19 1.93
N ARG A 87 6.30 9.44 2.35
CA ARG A 87 6.21 9.92 3.75
C ARG A 87 7.22 9.26 4.70
N PRO A 88 8.53 9.28 4.40
CA PRO A 88 9.51 8.74 5.33
C PRO A 88 9.64 9.65 6.55
N PHE A 89 9.98 9.06 7.69
CA PHE A 89 10.34 9.82 8.90
C PHE A 89 11.80 10.31 8.76
N PRO A 90 12.04 11.61 8.49
CA PRO A 90 13.37 12.08 8.07
C PRO A 90 14.41 12.04 9.19
N HIS A 91 13.95 12.03 10.45
CA HIS A 91 14.82 11.97 11.64
C HIS A 91 15.21 10.54 12.05
N LEU A 92 14.53 9.52 11.53
CA LEU A 92 14.78 8.11 11.81
C LEU A 92 15.73 7.51 10.76
N SER A 93 16.53 6.49 11.15
CA SER A 93 17.27 5.65 10.21
C SER A 93 16.32 4.80 9.35
N LEU A 94 16.83 4.16 8.28
CA LEU A 94 16.01 3.30 7.42
C LEU A 94 15.42 2.13 8.21
N VAL A 95 16.24 1.44 9.02
CA VAL A 95 15.75 0.34 9.88
C VAL A 95 14.70 0.81 10.87
N ALA A 96 14.84 2.01 11.45
CA ALA A 96 13.85 2.56 12.36
C ALA A 96 12.56 3.00 11.64
N ASN A 97 12.64 3.45 10.38
CA ASN A 97 11.48 3.71 9.52
C ASN A 97 10.68 2.43 9.26
N VAL A 98 11.36 1.34 8.89
CA VAL A 98 10.70 0.05 8.64
C VAL A 98 10.13 -0.53 9.95
N ALA A 99 10.87 -0.47 11.05
CA ALA A 99 10.44 -0.96 12.37
C ALA A 99 9.28 -0.18 12.99
N TYR A 100 8.94 1.00 12.47
CA TYR A 100 8.00 1.92 13.13
C TYR A 100 6.62 1.30 13.39
N GLY A 101 6.02 0.68 12.37
CA GLY A 101 4.71 0.02 12.50
C GLY A 101 4.72 -1.12 13.51
N LEU A 102 5.78 -1.94 13.53
CA LEU A 102 5.95 -3.02 14.49
C LEU A 102 6.08 -2.49 15.93
N ARG A 103 6.76 -1.36 16.11
CA ARG A 103 6.87 -0.67 17.40
C ARG A 103 5.52 -0.14 17.86
N ALA A 104 4.74 0.45 16.95
CA ALA A 104 3.41 0.96 17.24
C ALA A 104 2.43 -0.16 17.64
N SER A 105 2.61 -1.37 17.11
CA SER A 105 1.82 -2.56 17.48
C SER A 105 2.32 -3.28 18.75
N GLY A 106 3.31 -2.70 19.48
CA GLY A 106 3.73 -3.17 20.79
C GLY A 106 4.96 -4.08 20.82
N LEU A 107 5.61 -4.38 19.68
CA LEU A 107 6.86 -5.17 19.71
C LEU A 107 7.98 -4.40 20.43
N SER A 108 8.89 -5.14 21.09
CA SER A 108 10.08 -4.54 21.66
C SER A 108 10.96 -3.89 20.59
N LYS A 109 11.79 -2.90 20.95
CA LYS A 109 12.70 -2.26 20.01
C LYS A 109 13.62 -3.28 19.33
N LYS A 110 14.14 -4.23 20.09
CA LYS A 110 15.05 -5.27 19.61
C LYS A 110 14.39 -6.16 18.57
N GLU A 111 13.19 -6.67 18.84
CA GLU A 111 12.44 -7.55 17.93
C GLU A 111 12.01 -6.80 16.66
N ALA A 112 11.46 -5.58 16.81
CA ALA A 112 11.04 -4.77 15.67
C ALA A 112 12.22 -4.41 14.74
N HIS A 113 13.40 -4.07 15.32
CA HIS A 113 14.60 -3.79 14.52
C HIS A 113 15.14 -5.05 13.85
N ALA A 114 15.10 -6.23 14.50
CA ALA A 114 15.53 -7.48 13.88
C ALA A 114 14.68 -7.81 12.64
N ARG A 115 13.35 -7.78 12.77
CA ARG A 115 12.44 -8.00 11.62
C ARG A 115 12.61 -6.94 10.53
N ALA A 116 12.82 -5.69 10.91
CA ALA A 116 13.05 -4.61 9.95
C ALA A 116 14.36 -4.78 9.18
N ALA A 117 15.42 -5.29 9.83
CA ALA A 117 16.69 -5.59 9.17
C ALA A 117 16.55 -6.74 8.16
N GLU A 118 15.83 -7.81 8.52
CA GLU A 118 15.49 -8.90 7.59
C GLU A 118 14.73 -8.37 6.36
N GLU A 119 13.74 -7.50 6.56
CA GLU A 119 12.96 -6.92 5.47
C GLU A 119 13.82 -5.99 4.59
N LEU A 120 14.76 -5.22 5.18
CA LEU A 120 15.72 -4.42 4.42
C LEU A 120 16.66 -5.27 3.57
N THR A 121 17.07 -6.45 4.04
CA THR A 121 17.84 -7.41 3.25
C THR A 121 17.04 -7.90 2.03
N LEU A 122 15.75 -8.19 2.19
CA LEU A 122 14.88 -8.61 1.07
C LEU A 122 14.77 -7.55 -0.03
N VAL A 123 14.88 -6.27 0.34
CA VAL A 123 14.86 -5.16 -0.63
C VAL A 123 16.27 -4.67 -1.02
N GLY A 124 17.34 -5.38 -0.61
CA GLY A 124 18.74 -5.08 -0.96
C GLY A 124 19.25 -3.76 -0.35
N LEU A 125 18.92 -3.49 0.91
CA LEU A 125 19.28 -2.25 1.64
C LEU A 125 19.90 -2.53 3.02
N ASP A 126 20.40 -3.73 3.28
CA ASP A 126 21.00 -4.14 4.53
C ASP A 126 22.19 -3.26 4.93
N GLU A 127 23.10 -2.93 3.98
CA GLU A 127 24.26 -2.06 4.22
C GLU A 127 23.87 -0.59 4.50
N LEU A 128 22.65 -0.20 4.19
CA LEU A 128 22.16 1.17 4.35
C LEU A 128 21.22 1.34 5.57
N ALA A 129 21.03 0.30 6.37
CA ALA A 129 20.04 0.25 7.46
C ALA A 129 20.13 1.43 8.44
N ASP A 130 21.34 1.90 8.76
CA ASP A 130 21.59 3.00 9.70
C ASP A 130 21.53 4.39 9.07
N ARG A 131 21.46 4.49 7.72
CA ARG A 131 21.34 5.76 7.04
C ARG A 131 19.95 6.39 7.24
N LYS A 132 19.87 7.71 7.04
CA LYS A 132 18.61 8.46 7.06
C LYS A 132 18.05 8.60 5.64
N PRO A 133 16.72 8.81 5.46
CA PRO A 133 16.10 8.95 4.14
C PRO A 133 16.72 10.02 3.22
N GLY A 134 17.28 11.09 3.79
CA GLY A 134 17.99 12.13 3.01
C GLY A 134 19.36 11.73 2.49
N GLN A 135 19.88 10.57 2.87
CA GLN A 135 21.22 10.08 2.51
C GLN A 135 21.18 8.96 1.46
N VAL A 136 20.01 8.67 0.92
CA VAL A 136 19.78 7.59 -0.05
C VAL A 136 19.03 8.10 -1.28
N SER A 137 19.14 7.38 -2.39
CA SER A 137 18.49 7.70 -3.67
C SER A 137 16.96 7.62 -3.62
N GLY A 138 16.27 8.07 -4.67
CA GLY A 138 14.82 7.95 -4.83
C GLY A 138 14.35 6.50 -4.83
N GLY A 139 15.04 5.64 -5.60
CA GLY A 139 14.72 4.21 -5.67
C GLY A 139 14.95 3.47 -4.36
N GLU A 140 16.02 3.82 -3.61
CA GLU A 140 16.26 3.25 -2.27
C GLU A 140 15.16 3.68 -1.29
N ARG A 141 14.75 4.96 -1.30
CA ARG A 141 13.60 5.43 -0.48
C ARG A 141 12.31 4.68 -0.82
N GLN A 142 12.08 4.37 -2.09
CA GLN A 142 10.93 3.60 -2.52
C GLN A 142 10.97 2.18 -1.96
N ARG A 143 12.13 1.51 -2.02
CA ARG A 143 12.32 0.18 -1.44
C ARG A 143 12.11 0.17 0.08
N VAL A 144 12.56 1.22 0.78
CA VAL A 144 12.26 1.39 2.21
C VAL A 144 10.76 1.53 2.48
N ALA A 145 10.04 2.28 1.63
CA ALA A 145 8.59 2.45 1.79
C ALA A 145 7.83 1.12 1.57
N LEU A 146 8.26 0.30 0.61
CA LEU A 146 7.73 -1.06 0.40
C LEU A 146 8.02 -1.96 1.61
N ALA A 147 9.27 -2.01 2.08
CA ALA A 147 9.66 -2.78 3.27
C ALA A 147 8.84 -2.37 4.50
N ARG A 148 8.65 -1.05 4.72
CA ARG A 148 7.83 -0.52 5.82
C ARG A 148 6.37 -0.95 5.73
N ALA A 149 5.81 -1.00 4.53
CA ALA A 149 4.43 -1.42 4.32
C ALA A 149 4.24 -2.94 4.48
N LEU A 150 5.25 -3.74 4.14
CA LEU A 150 5.19 -5.20 4.13
C LEU A 150 5.60 -5.85 5.45
N VAL A 151 6.53 -5.25 6.22
CA VAL A 151 7.08 -5.85 7.46
C VAL A 151 6.02 -6.26 8.49
N PRO A 152 4.85 -5.57 8.63
CA PRO A 152 3.79 -6.01 9.54
C PRO A 152 2.99 -7.21 9.03
N ARG A 153 3.23 -7.67 7.77
CA ARG A 153 2.41 -8.69 7.09
C ARG A 153 0.93 -8.29 7.04
N PRO A 154 0.60 -7.13 6.49
CA PRO A 154 -0.77 -6.60 6.51
C PRO A 154 -1.74 -7.50 5.73
N PRO A 155 -3.04 -7.55 6.08
CA PRO A 155 -4.04 -8.29 5.31
C PRO A 155 -4.34 -7.64 3.94
N VAL A 156 -4.15 -6.32 3.83
CA VAL A 156 -4.33 -5.55 2.58
C VAL A 156 -3.14 -4.64 2.37
N LEU A 157 -2.55 -4.69 1.18
CA LEU A 157 -1.47 -3.82 0.73
C LEU A 157 -1.99 -2.82 -0.32
N LEU A 158 -1.79 -1.54 -0.08
CA LEU A 158 -2.24 -0.45 -0.93
C LEU A 158 -1.03 0.30 -1.49
N LEU A 159 -0.91 0.35 -2.82
CA LEU A 159 0.21 0.93 -3.53
C LEU A 159 -0.29 2.08 -4.42
N ASP A 160 -0.01 3.33 -4.03
CA ASP A 160 -0.41 4.52 -4.78
C ASP A 160 0.76 5.03 -5.63
N GLU A 161 0.75 4.75 -6.94
CA GLU A 161 1.80 5.12 -7.91
C GLU A 161 3.21 4.74 -7.41
N PRO A 162 3.47 3.47 -7.05
CA PRO A 162 4.69 3.09 -6.33
C PRO A 162 5.99 3.29 -7.13
N PHE A 163 5.91 3.63 -8.43
CA PHE A 163 7.07 3.84 -9.30
C PHE A 163 7.20 5.26 -9.85
N ALA A 164 6.25 6.16 -9.56
CA ALA A 164 6.17 7.48 -10.19
C ALA A 164 7.36 8.40 -9.90
N SER A 165 7.98 8.28 -8.72
CA SER A 165 9.07 9.17 -8.28
C SER A 165 10.46 8.59 -8.47
N VAL A 166 10.62 7.57 -9.34
CA VAL A 166 11.86 6.83 -9.51
C VAL A 166 12.40 7.02 -10.93
N ASP A 167 13.71 7.16 -11.07
CA ASP A 167 14.36 7.18 -12.38
C ASP A 167 14.17 5.85 -13.13
N VAL A 168 14.38 5.88 -14.46
CA VAL A 168 14.09 4.74 -15.35
C VAL A 168 14.81 3.46 -14.94
N LEU A 169 16.11 3.55 -14.56
CA LEU A 169 16.90 2.37 -14.19
C LEU A 169 16.44 1.78 -12.87
N SER A 170 16.19 2.64 -11.86
CA SER A 170 15.69 2.22 -10.56
C SER A 170 14.27 1.66 -10.65
N ARG A 171 13.44 2.15 -11.59
CA ARG A 171 12.07 1.65 -11.84
C ARG A 171 12.07 0.21 -12.30
N GLN A 172 12.96 -0.15 -13.26
CA GLN A 172 13.05 -1.55 -13.70
C GLN A 172 13.42 -2.48 -12.54
N GLY A 173 14.42 -2.12 -11.73
CA GLY A 173 14.78 -2.91 -10.55
C GLY A 173 13.64 -3.08 -9.53
N LEU A 174 12.77 -2.08 -9.39
CA LEU A 174 11.58 -2.17 -8.54
C LEU A 174 10.47 -3.05 -9.15
N ARG A 175 10.28 -3.01 -10.49
CA ARG A 175 9.36 -3.90 -11.20
C ARG A 175 9.76 -5.37 -11.05
N ASP A 176 11.06 -5.65 -11.08
CA ASP A 176 11.59 -7.01 -10.91
C ASP A 176 11.50 -7.47 -9.44
N LEU A 177 11.64 -6.53 -8.50
CA LEU A 177 11.62 -6.81 -7.06
C LEU A 177 10.19 -7.03 -6.53
N LEU A 178 9.22 -6.18 -6.90
CA LEU A 178 7.89 -6.20 -6.30
C LEU A 178 7.15 -7.54 -6.47
N PRO A 179 7.20 -8.22 -7.65
CA PRO A 179 6.62 -9.57 -7.80
C PRO A 179 7.19 -10.57 -6.79
N SER A 180 8.51 -10.53 -6.54
CA SER A 180 9.15 -11.44 -5.58
C SER A 180 8.74 -11.15 -4.14
N LEU A 181 8.51 -9.88 -3.78
CA LEU A 181 8.05 -9.48 -2.45
C LEU A 181 6.59 -9.88 -2.19
N VAL A 182 5.76 -9.87 -3.23
CA VAL A 182 4.34 -10.26 -3.13
C VAL A 182 4.09 -11.73 -3.50
N GLN A 183 5.09 -12.42 -4.02
CA GLN A 183 5.00 -13.86 -4.26
C GLN A 183 4.82 -14.60 -2.93
N GLY A 184 3.71 -15.35 -2.82
CA GLY A 184 3.34 -16.02 -1.56
C GLY A 184 2.76 -15.08 -0.48
N TYR A 185 2.59 -13.79 -0.80
CA TYR A 185 1.85 -12.88 0.07
C TYR A 185 0.38 -13.28 0.10
N GLN A 186 -0.13 -13.54 1.30
CA GLN A 186 -1.47 -14.06 1.51
C GLN A 186 -2.55 -12.96 1.60
N GLY A 187 -2.15 -11.69 1.50
CA GLY A 187 -3.08 -10.55 1.54
C GLY A 187 -3.63 -10.19 0.16
N SER A 188 -4.60 -9.28 0.12
CA SER A 188 -5.09 -8.64 -1.09
C SER A 188 -4.23 -7.41 -1.41
N VAL A 189 -3.89 -7.20 -2.69
CA VAL A 189 -3.11 -6.03 -3.12
C VAL A 189 -3.95 -5.14 -4.02
N VAL A 190 -3.97 -3.84 -3.74
CA VAL A 190 -4.57 -2.83 -4.64
C VAL A 190 -3.48 -1.87 -5.08
N LEU A 191 -3.24 -1.84 -6.38
CA LEU A 191 -2.24 -1.01 -7.04
C LEU A 191 -2.92 0.09 -7.86
N VAL A 192 -2.53 1.34 -7.66
CA VAL A 192 -2.82 2.42 -8.59
C VAL A 192 -1.58 2.67 -9.44
N SER A 193 -1.71 2.59 -10.74
CA SER A 193 -0.67 3.01 -11.69
C SER A 193 -1.31 3.56 -12.96
N HIS A 194 -0.63 4.53 -13.59
CA HIS A 194 -0.95 5.03 -14.92
C HIS A 194 -0.01 4.45 -16.01
N ASP A 195 1.02 3.70 -15.61
CA ASP A 195 1.99 3.08 -16.50
C ASP A 195 1.53 1.66 -16.91
N PRO A 196 1.27 1.40 -18.20
CA PRO A 196 0.86 0.08 -18.66
C PRO A 196 1.85 -1.05 -18.36
N GLU A 197 3.15 -0.74 -18.32
CA GLU A 197 4.18 -1.75 -18.03
C GLU A 197 4.13 -2.21 -16.57
N ASP A 198 3.85 -1.28 -15.63
CA ASP A 198 3.67 -1.62 -14.22
C ASP A 198 2.45 -2.55 -14.04
N VAL A 199 1.35 -2.23 -14.74
CA VAL A 199 0.11 -3.02 -14.70
C VAL A 199 0.34 -4.41 -15.30
N GLN A 200 1.00 -4.49 -16.47
CA GLN A 200 1.28 -5.76 -17.13
C GLN A 200 2.20 -6.67 -16.29
N ALA A 201 3.17 -6.07 -15.59
CA ALA A 201 4.12 -6.83 -14.78
C ALA A 201 3.51 -7.41 -13.50
N LEU A 202 2.48 -6.77 -12.94
CA LEU A 202 2.02 -7.04 -11.57
C LEU A 202 0.57 -7.50 -11.47
N ALA A 203 -0.34 -6.93 -12.28
CA ALA A 203 -1.76 -7.08 -12.05
C ALA A 203 -2.30 -8.46 -12.45
N THR A 204 -3.10 -9.05 -11.57
CA THR A 204 -3.94 -10.22 -11.90
C THR A 204 -5.30 -9.78 -12.46
N ASN A 205 -5.81 -8.65 -12.00
CA ASN A 205 -7.07 -8.04 -12.43
C ASN A 205 -6.92 -6.53 -12.64
N ILE A 206 -7.73 -5.95 -13.52
CA ILE A 206 -7.67 -4.51 -13.85
C ILE A 206 -9.05 -3.90 -13.72
N LEU A 207 -9.14 -2.79 -12.98
CA LEU A 207 -10.30 -1.88 -12.95
C LEU A 207 -9.94 -0.60 -13.67
N THR A 208 -10.67 -0.28 -14.74
CA THR A 208 -10.44 0.95 -15.52
C THR A 208 -11.43 2.03 -15.13
N PHE A 209 -10.90 3.20 -14.77
CA PHE A 209 -11.69 4.41 -14.55
C PHE A 209 -11.64 5.27 -15.82
N GLY A 210 -12.79 5.37 -16.49
CA GLY A 210 -13.01 6.27 -17.62
C GLY A 210 -13.34 7.70 -17.19
#